data_041d6bc579a3608c966fe71bcfaa55d2
#
_entry.id   041d6bc579a3608c966fe71bcfaa55d2
#
_cell.length_a   1.000
_cell.length_b   1.000
_cell.length_c   1.000
_cell.angle_alpha   90.00
_cell.angle_beta   90.00
_cell.angle_gamma   90.00
#
_symmetry.space_group_name_H-M   'P 1'
#
loop_
_entity.id
_entity.type
_entity.pdbx_description
1 polymer ?
#
loop_
_entity_poly.entity_id
_entity_poly.type
_entity_poly.pdbx_seq_one_letter_code
_entity_poly.pdbx_strand_id
1 'polypeptide(L)'
;HCNRHEYDVIYESLESYLADFEAAYKAVYEVTGVEVKLFRFPGGSINAYNAEVYEEIIEEMTNRGYIYFDWNGCLEDAGAGTTPEQLIKNARKSTLGRKKVVMLAHDIIYNTTLCLEELIDSFPEYKFEPLTEEVKPIQF
;
A
#
# COMPACT_ATOMS: atom_id res chain seq x y z
N HIS A 1 -4.71 -3.33 -5.19
CA HIS A 1 -5.20 -2.98 -3.85
C HIS A 1 -6.55 -3.63 -3.61
N CYS A 2 -7.66 -2.93 -3.72
CA CYS A 2 -9.02 -3.46 -3.57
C CYS A 2 -9.98 -2.72 -4.50
N ASN A 3 -11.17 -3.27 -4.69
CA ASN A 3 -12.22 -2.67 -5.53
C ASN A 3 -13.10 -1.69 -4.72
N ARG A 4 -13.56 -2.09 -3.53
CA ARG A 4 -14.52 -1.30 -2.73
C ARG A 4 -13.90 -0.43 -1.65
N HIS A 5 -12.88 -0.89 -0.97
CA HIS A 5 -12.26 -0.24 0.20
C HIS A 5 -13.21 -0.08 1.42
N GLU A 6 -14.20 -0.94 1.55
CA GLU A 6 -15.12 -1.01 2.69
C GLU A 6 -14.66 -2.16 3.60
N TYR A 7 -13.93 -1.85 4.67
CA TYR A 7 -13.18 -2.85 5.46
C TYR A 7 -14.05 -3.93 6.07
N ASP A 8 -15.21 -3.57 6.62
CA ASP A 8 -16.20 -4.48 7.19
C ASP A 8 -16.80 -5.44 6.15
N VAL A 9 -16.84 -5.04 4.88
CA VAL A 9 -17.31 -5.88 3.77
C VAL A 9 -16.20 -6.78 3.23
N ILE A 10 -15.03 -6.20 2.94
CA ILE A 10 -13.95 -6.97 2.30
C ILE A 10 -13.30 -7.97 3.25
N TYR A 11 -13.33 -7.74 4.56
CA TYR A 11 -12.77 -8.62 5.58
C TYR A 11 -13.83 -9.46 6.32
N GLU A 12 -15.05 -9.52 5.81
CA GLU A 12 -16.11 -10.37 6.36
C GLU A 12 -15.73 -11.87 6.27
N SER A 13 -15.04 -12.27 5.19
CA SER A 13 -14.55 -13.63 4.98
C SER A 13 -13.42 -13.67 3.94
N LEU A 14 -12.71 -14.78 3.83
CA LEU A 14 -11.74 -15.03 2.76
C LEU A 14 -12.40 -14.87 1.38
N GLU A 15 -13.60 -15.42 1.19
CA GLU A 15 -14.32 -15.35 -0.08
C GLU A 15 -14.65 -13.91 -0.47
N SER A 16 -15.09 -13.09 0.50
CA SER A 16 -15.40 -11.67 0.29
C SER A 16 -14.14 -10.90 -0.15
N TYR A 17 -13.02 -11.16 0.52
CA TYR A 17 -11.74 -10.55 0.16
C TYR A 17 -11.30 -10.94 -1.24
N LEU A 18 -11.33 -12.23 -1.57
CA LEU A 18 -10.91 -12.74 -2.88
C LEU A 18 -11.80 -12.19 -4.01
N ALA A 19 -13.11 -12.14 -3.81
CA ALA A 19 -14.04 -11.58 -4.80
C ALA A 19 -13.76 -10.10 -5.07
N ASP A 20 -13.49 -9.30 -4.03
CA ASP A 20 -13.14 -7.89 -4.16
C ASP A 20 -11.77 -7.70 -4.83
N PHE A 21 -10.78 -8.49 -4.45
CA PHE A 21 -9.45 -8.48 -5.07
C PHE A 21 -9.50 -8.86 -6.56
N GLU A 22 -10.23 -9.92 -6.93
CA GLU A 22 -10.39 -10.34 -8.31
C GLU A 22 -11.08 -9.28 -9.17
N ALA A 23 -12.06 -8.57 -8.61
CA ALA A 23 -12.70 -7.45 -9.31
C ALA A 23 -11.70 -6.30 -9.59
N ALA A 24 -10.86 -5.94 -8.62
CA ALA A 24 -9.81 -4.95 -8.80
C ALA A 24 -8.74 -5.42 -9.81
N TYR A 25 -8.28 -6.68 -9.69
CA TYR A 25 -7.32 -7.28 -10.62
C TYR A 25 -7.84 -7.24 -12.06
N LYS A 26 -9.07 -7.68 -12.27
CA LYS A 26 -9.70 -7.70 -13.59
C LYS A 26 -9.80 -6.31 -14.20
N ALA A 27 -10.20 -5.31 -13.42
CA ALA A 27 -10.30 -3.93 -13.88
C ALA A 27 -8.95 -3.37 -14.34
N VAL A 28 -7.87 -3.66 -13.61
CA VAL A 28 -6.49 -3.27 -13.99
C VAL A 28 -6.05 -4.02 -15.25
N TYR A 29 -6.25 -5.33 -15.29
CA TYR A 29 -5.85 -6.16 -16.42
C TYR A 29 -6.55 -5.78 -17.73
N GLU A 30 -7.86 -5.50 -17.68
CA GLU A 30 -8.65 -5.10 -18.88
C GLU A 30 -8.14 -3.79 -19.50
N VAL A 31 -7.60 -2.88 -18.69
CA VAL A 31 -7.10 -1.58 -19.18
C VAL A 31 -5.63 -1.65 -19.60
N THR A 32 -4.81 -2.41 -18.86
CA THR A 32 -3.35 -2.37 -19.02
C THR A 32 -2.76 -3.59 -19.69
N GLY A 33 -3.45 -4.74 -19.67
CA GLY A 33 -2.92 -6.04 -20.09
C GLY A 33 -1.84 -6.60 -19.14
N VAL A 34 -1.60 -5.95 -17.99
CA VAL A 34 -0.56 -6.34 -17.03
C VAL A 34 -1.13 -7.27 -15.98
N GLU A 35 -0.49 -8.42 -15.78
CA GLU A 35 -0.76 -9.31 -14.66
C GLU A 35 -0.16 -8.73 -13.38
N VAL A 36 -1.02 -8.36 -12.43
CA VAL A 36 -0.59 -7.85 -11.11
C VAL A 36 -0.07 -9.01 -10.28
N LYS A 37 1.13 -8.86 -9.72
CA LYS A 37 1.74 -9.82 -8.77
C LYS A 37 1.90 -9.23 -7.37
N LEU A 38 1.99 -7.92 -7.28
CA LEU A 38 2.17 -7.21 -6.02
C LEU A 38 0.85 -6.63 -5.56
N PHE A 39 0.59 -6.73 -4.26
CA PHE A 39 -0.61 -6.11 -3.69
C PHE A 39 -0.34 -5.53 -2.30
N ARG A 40 -1.29 -4.75 -1.82
CA ARG A 40 -1.31 -4.19 -0.48
C ARG A 40 -2.69 -4.38 0.13
N PHE A 41 -2.70 -4.85 1.37
CA PHE A 41 -3.93 -4.94 2.14
C PHE A 41 -4.53 -3.55 2.40
N PRO A 42 -5.83 -3.34 2.23
CA PRO A 42 -6.53 -2.17 2.77
C PRO A 42 -6.31 -2.05 4.28
N GLY A 43 -5.72 -0.93 4.72
CA GLY A 43 -5.36 -0.72 6.13
C GLY A 43 -4.11 -1.44 6.63
N GLY A 44 -3.37 -2.14 5.74
CA GLY A 44 -2.22 -2.97 6.09
C GLY A 44 -2.57 -4.43 6.36
N SER A 45 -1.55 -5.30 6.42
CA SER A 45 -1.75 -6.75 6.60
C SER A 45 -2.30 -7.09 7.99
N ILE A 46 -2.05 -6.25 8.99
CA ILE A 46 -2.60 -6.39 10.35
C ILE A 46 -3.38 -5.12 10.71
N ASN A 47 -4.70 -5.23 10.82
CA ASN A 47 -5.57 -4.16 11.26
C ASN A 47 -6.77 -4.71 12.05
N ALA A 48 -7.59 -3.85 12.64
CA ALA A 48 -8.69 -4.27 13.51
C ALA A 48 -9.83 -5.00 12.77
N TYR A 49 -9.93 -4.82 11.45
CA TYR A 49 -11.01 -5.41 10.65
C TYR A 49 -10.67 -6.79 10.11
N ASN A 50 -9.38 -7.11 9.92
CA ASN A 50 -8.97 -8.37 9.32
C ASN A 50 -8.43 -9.40 10.33
N ALA A 51 -8.46 -9.11 11.63
CA ALA A 51 -7.84 -9.92 12.67
C ALA A 51 -8.27 -11.40 12.69
N GLU A 52 -9.48 -11.70 12.22
CA GLU A 52 -10.01 -13.07 12.18
C GLU A 52 -9.69 -13.82 10.88
N VAL A 53 -9.35 -13.12 9.81
CA VAL A 53 -9.21 -13.69 8.45
C VAL A 53 -7.86 -13.44 7.80
N TYR A 54 -6.97 -12.61 8.41
CA TYR A 54 -5.74 -12.17 7.73
C TYR A 54 -4.78 -13.32 7.43
N GLU A 55 -4.67 -14.32 8.33
CA GLU A 55 -3.78 -15.47 8.11
C GLU A 55 -4.23 -16.31 6.92
N GLU A 56 -5.54 -16.58 6.82
CA GLU A 56 -6.12 -17.32 5.70
C GLU A 56 -5.94 -16.58 4.38
N ILE A 57 -6.12 -15.25 4.39
CA ILE A 57 -5.92 -14.41 3.21
C ILE A 57 -4.44 -14.43 2.78
N ILE A 58 -3.50 -14.29 3.72
CA ILE A 58 -2.06 -14.34 3.41
C ILE A 58 -1.69 -15.69 2.80
N GLU A 59 -2.14 -16.78 3.41
CA GLU A 59 -1.87 -18.14 2.92
C GLU A 59 -2.41 -18.32 1.50
N GLU A 60 -3.66 -18.00 1.27
CA GLU A 60 -4.30 -18.17 -0.04
C GLU A 60 -3.67 -17.28 -1.12
N MET A 61 -3.42 -16.01 -0.82
CA MET A 61 -2.80 -15.08 -1.76
C MET A 61 -1.36 -15.48 -2.11
N THR A 62 -0.60 -15.95 -1.11
CA THR A 62 0.76 -16.46 -1.32
C THR A 62 0.76 -17.73 -2.16
N ASN A 63 -0.16 -18.67 -1.89
CA ASN A 63 -0.32 -19.89 -2.67
C ASN A 63 -0.66 -19.61 -4.14
N ARG A 64 -1.38 -18.51 -4.41
CA ARG A 64 -1.65 -18.02 -5.78
C ARG A 64 -0.46 -17.28 -6.41
N GLY A 65 0.65 -17.12 -5.71
CA GLY A 65 1.86 -16.48 -6.20
C GLY A 65 1.87 -14.95 -6.10
N TYR A 66 0.98 -14.36 -5.31
CA TYR A 66 1.01 -12.93 -5.03
C TYR A 66 1.98 -12.59 -3.90
N ILE A 67 2.54 -11.37 -3.95
CA ILE A 67 3.44 -10.83 -2.92
C ILE A 67 2.80 -9.56 -2.33
N TYR A 68 2.56 -9.56 -1.02
CA TYR A 68 2.06 -8.34 -0.38
C TYR A 68 3.18 -7.48 0.17
N PHE A 69 2.92 -6.19 0.19
CA PHE A 69 3.79 -5.19 0.81
C PHE A 69 2.99 -4.40 1.84
N ASP A 70 3.53 -4.33 3.04
CA ASP A 70 3.26 -3.27 3.98
C ASP A 70 4.27 -2.13 3.79
N TRP A 71 4.33 -1.21 4.71
CA TRP A 71 5.21 -0.04 4.63
C TRP A 71 5.91 0.23 5.96
N ASN A 72 7.07 0.83 5.89
CA ASN A 72 7.81 1.29 7.05
C ASN A 72 8.16 2.78 6.99
N GLY A 73 7.61 3.50 6.03
CA GLY A 73 7.57 4.96 5.93
C GLY A 73 6.16 5.41 5.56
N CYS A 74 5.72 6.56 6.04
CA CYS A 74 4.35 7.04 5.81
C CYS A 74 4.32 8.56 5.75
N LEU A 75 3.52 9.11 4.83
CA LEU A 75 3.20 10.53 4.76
C LEU A 75 2.15 10.95 5.79
N GLU A 76 1.35 10.00 6.29
CA GLU A 76 0.14 10.28 7.09
C GLU A 76 -0.87 11.16 6.35
N ASP A 77 -0.94 10.99 5.04
CA ASP A 77 -1.72 11.82 4.12
C ASP A 77 -3.22 11.52 4.13
N ALA A 78 -3.63 10.36 4.63
CA ALA A 78 -5.06 10.03 4.81
C ALA A 78 -5.73 10.83 5.95
N GLY A 79 -4.93 11.54 6.77
CA GLY A 79 -5.43 12.43 7.82
C GLY A 79 -5.99 13.73 7.27
N ALA A 80 -7.07 14.23 7.87
CA ALA A 80 -7.69 15.49 7.45
C ALA A 80 -6.78 16.70 7.73
N GLY A 81 -6.69 17.63 6.76
CA GLY A 81 -6.07 18.96 6.95
C GLY A 81 -4.55 19.01 6.94
N THR A 82 -3.85 17.96 6.54
CA THR A 82 -2.38 17.98 6.39
C THR A 82 -1.95 18.81 5.19
N THR A 83 -0.98 19.70 5.41
CA THR A 83 -0.38 20.50 4.33
C THR A 83 0.75 19.76 3.62
N PRO A 84 1.13 20.13 2.38
CA PRO A 84 2.29 19.57 1.69
C PRO A 84 3.56 19.54 2.55
N GLU A 85 3.89 20.61 3.23
CA GLU A 85 5.07 20.70 4.10
C GLU A 85 4.98 19.73 5.29
N GLN A 86 3.77 19.53 5.85
CA GLN A 86 3.57 18.59 6.94
C GLN A 86 3.73 17.14 6.45
N LEU A 87 3.27 16.81 5.22
CA LEU A 87 3.44 15.50 4.61
C LEU A 87 4.93 15.16 4.42
N ILE A 88 5.73 16.10 3.89
CA ILE A 88 7.18 15.91 3.75
C ILE A 88 7.85 15.71 5.12
N LYS A 89 7.46 16.48 6.12
CA LYS A 89 7.98 16.33 7.49
C LYS A 89 7.64 14.96 8.09
N ASN A 90 6.41 14.48 7.89
CA ASN A 90 5.99 13.16 8.35
C ASN A 90 6.80 12.05 7.66
N ALA A 91 6.95 12.14 6.33
CA ALA A 91 7.77 11.21 5.57
C ALA A 91 9.22 11.16 6.10
N ARG A 92 9.86 12.32 6.26
CA ARG A 92 11.23 12.43 6.81
C ARG A 92 11.32 11.83 8.22
N LYS A 93 10.36 12.11 9.09
CA LYS A 93 10.32 11.57 10.46
C LYS A 93 10.17 10.05 10.48
N SER A 94 9.26 9.50 9.65
CA SER A 94 8.96 8.06 9.63
C SER A 94 10.09 7.22 9.07
N THR A 95 11.01 7.83 8.30
CA THR A 95 12.12 7.12 7.64
C THR A 95 13.46 7.22 8.36
N LEU A 96 13.53 7.98 9.46
CA LEU A 96 14.76 8.21 10.21
C LEU A 96 15.50 6.91 10.56
N GLY A 97 16.79 6.83 10.18
CA GLY A 97 17.66 5.69 10.48
C GLY A 97 17.39 4.42 9.65
N ARG A 98 16.46 4.46 8.70
CA ARG A 98 16.15 3.33 7.84
C ARG A 98 17.02 3.34 6.59
N LYS A 99 17.54 2.16 6.21
CA LYS A 99 18.34 1.99 4.98
C LYS A 99 17.48 1.62 3.77
N LYS A 100 16.33 0.99 4.02
CA LYS A 100 15.33 0.62 3.02
C LYS A 100 13.97 1.08 3.51
N VAL A 101 13.25 1.74 2.63
CA VAL A 101 11.91 2.28 2.91
C VAL A 101 10.94 1.81 1.84
N VAL A 102 9.80 1.31 2.27
CA VAL A 102 8.58 1.23 1.48
C VAL A 102 7.66 2.32 2.02
N MET A 103 7.38 3.32 1.21
CA MET A 103 6.64 4.52 1.60
C MET A 103 5.16 4.39 1.27
N LEU A 104 4.30 4.62 2.26
CA LEU A 104 2.86 4.75 2.05
C LEU A 104 2.51 6.18 1.69
N ALA A 105 1.80 6.33 0.58
CA ALA A 105 1.18 7.56 0.11
C ALA A 105 -0.10 7.22 -0.68
N HIS A 106 -1.00 8.19 -0.81
CA HIS A 106 -2.26 8.01 -1.53
C HIS A 106 -2.36 9.01 -2.69
N ASP A 107 -2.57 8.49 -3.89
CA ASP A 107 -2.67 9.26 -5.15
C ASP A 107 -3.96 10.08 -5.26
N ILE A 108 -5.00 9.70 -4.51
CA ILE A 108 -6.27 10.44 -4.42
C ILE A 108 -6.20 11.69 -3.52
N ILE A 109 -5.12 11.86 -2.77
CA ILE A 109 -4.95 13.00 -1.85
C ILE A 109 -4.24 14.14 -2.59
N TYR A 110 -4.97 15.23 -2.83
CA TYR A 110 -4.47 16.37 -3.61
C TYR A 110 -3.16 16.95 -3.06
N ASN A 111 -3.03 17.10 -1.74
CA ASN A 111 -1.81 17.62 -1.14
C ASN A 111 -0.60 16.69 -1.33
N THR A 112 -0.81 15.38 -1.43
CA THR A 112 0.26 14.42 -1.77
C THR A 112 0.77 14.66 -3.18
N THR A 113 -0.12 14.87 -4.15
CA THR A 113 0.29 15.17 -5.53
C THR A 113 1.02 16.50 -5.66
N LEU A 114 0.62 17.52 -4.87
CA LEU A 114 1.28 18.82 -4.88
C LEU A 114 2.72 18.78 -4.33
N CYS A 115 3.00 17.94 -3.35
CA CYS A 115 4.33 17.86 -2.73
C CYS A 115 5.25 16.77 -3.29
N LEU A 116 4.81 16.00 -4.29
CA LEU A 116 5.51 14.79 -4.73
C LEU A 116 6.95 15.07 -5.20
N GLU A 117 7.17 16.11 -6.00
CA GLU A 117 8.48 16.51 -6.49
C GLU A 117 9.40 16.93 -5.33
N GLU A 118 8.91 17.85 -4.49
CA GLU A 118 9.64 18.31 -3.31
C GLU A 118 9.89 17.17 -2.30
N LEU A 119 8.94 16.26 -2.16
CA LEU A 119 9.10 15.05 -1.35
C LEU A 119 10.28 14.21 -1.83
N ILE A 120 10.36 13.91 -3.13
CA ILE A 120 11.46 13.16 -3.73
C ILE A 120 12.79 13.88 -3.51
N ASP A 121 12.85 15.17 -3.79
CA ASP A 121 14.05 15.99 -3.62
C ASP A 121 14.51 16.10 -2.16
N SER A 122 13.58 15.96 -1.21
CA SER A 122 13.88 15.97 0.22
C SER A 122 14.67 14.75 0.70
N PHE A 123 14.84 13.71 -0.13
CA PHE A 123 15.51 12.46 0.21
C PHE A 123 16.76 12.19 -0.66
N PRO A 124 17.77 13.07 -0.69
CA PRO A 124 18.95 12.87 -1.53
C PRO A 124 19.78 11.65 -1.14
N GLU A 125 19.58 11.11 0.05
CA GLU A 125 20.22 9.89 0.55
C GLU A 125 19.60 8.58 0.05
N TYR A 126 18.41 8.65 -0.60
CA TYR A 126 17.73 7.47 -1.14
C TYR A 126 17.65 7.52 -2.65
N LYS A 127 17.64 6.34 -3.27
CA LYS A 127 17.23 6.14 -4.65
C LYS A 127 15.78 5.69 -4.67
N PHE A 128 14.93 6.40 -5.37
CA PHE A 128 13.54 6.00 -5.58
C PHE A 128 13.44 4.99 -6.71
N GLU A 129 12.76 3.90 -6.44
CA GLU A 129 12.54 2.81 -7.40
C GLU A 129 11.12 2.27 -7.25
N PRO A 130 10.49 1.77 -8.34
CA PRO A 130 9.22 1.08 -8.24
C PRO A 130 9.39 -0.24 -7.48
N LEU A 131 8.32 -0.71 -6.82
CA LEU A 131 8.28 -2.04 -6.26
C LEU A 131 8.23 -3.07 -7.39
N THR A 132 9.04 -4.12 -7.28
CA THR A 132 9.07 -5.27 -8.19
C THR A 132 9.05 -6.57 -7.38
N GLU A 133 8.85 -7.71 -8.04
CA GLU A 133 8.90 -9.03 -7.40
C GLU A 133 10.28 -9.36 -6.80
N GLU A 134 11.35 -8.69 -7.26
CA GLU A 134 12.72 -8.87 -6.76
C GLU A 134 12.98 -8.08 -5.46
N VAL A 135 12.13 -7.12 -5.13
CA VAL A 135 12.27 -6.31 -3.92
C VAL A 135 11.80 -7.12 -2.73
N LYS A 136 12.70 -7.38 -1.77
CA LYS A 136 12.29 -8.03 -0.52
C LYS A 136 11.18 -7.23 0.15
N PRO A 137 9.98 -7.78 0.37
CA PRO A 137 8.85 -7.04 0.91
C PRO A 137 9.07 -6.62 2.37
N ILE A 138 8.35 -5.58 2.78
CA ILE A 138 8.08 -5.25 4.18
C ILE A 138 6.74 -5.91 4.51
N GLN A 139 6.71 -6.76 5.53
CA GLN A 139 5.54 -7.54 5.94
C GLN A 139 5.50 -7.61 7.46
N PHE A 140 4.33 -7.50 8.06
CA PHE A 140 4.09 -7.60 9.50
C PHE A 140 3.22 -8.80 9.84
#